data_7d99ad2e4891ca54d85ce156da44a4d4
#
_entry.id   7d99ad2e4891ca54d85ce156da44a4d4
#
_cell.length_a   1.000
_cell.length_b   1.000
_cell.length_c   1.000
_cell.angle_alpha   90.00
_cell.angle_beta   90.00
_cell.angle_gamma   90.00
#
_symmetry.space_group_name_H-M   'P 1'
#
loop_
_entity.id
_entity.type
_entity.pdbx_description
1 polymer ?
#
loop_
_entity_poly.entity_id
_entity_poly.type
_entity_poly.pdbx_seq_one_letter_code
_entity_poly.pdbx_strand_id
1 'polypeptide(L)'
;MKILASVGARTTALTAVAALTLAAPAAADATAYLMYLKGSEGPPAVPMRVVWDARDDANGRVTIDLGANYEPALTKLGLPRVLEYDATRDKSQFAVREGEFARFVKVVAASIVQGFLTASPVPGAWAQPAEVTVHTAALLITHAPERLQVTARLHVTYLWPQKSGPPKVQDLIKGDIVFVGQPEPTGPGEVGQPSKP
;
A
#
# COMPACT_ATOMS: atom_id res chain seq x y z
N MET A 1 93.58 9.13 1.36
CA MET A 1 92.44 8.27 1.05
C MET A 1 91.28 8.73 1.94
N LYS A 2 90.32 9.37 1.40
CA LYS A 2 89.19 9.93 2.13
C LYS A 2 87.94 9.14 1.74
N ILE A 3 87.27 8.58 2.72
CA ILE A 3 85.99 7.88 2.57
C ILE A 3 84.89 8.89 2.95
N LEU A 4 84.01 9.19 1.97
CA LEU A 4 82.87 10.03 2.23
C LEU A 4 81.62 9.11 2.48
N ALA A 5 81.07 9.26 3.69
CA ALA A 5 79.83 8.62 4.07
C ALA A 5 78.65 9.45 3.57
N SER A 6 77.79 8.84 2.76
CA SER A 6 76.52 9.43 2.32
C SER A 6 75.43 9.13 3.33
N VAL A 7 74.84 10.19 3.91
CA VAL A 7 73.66 10.12 4.79
C VAL A 7 72.42 10.15 3.91
N GLY A 8 71.74 9.02 3.84
CA GLY A 8 70.45 8.93 3.16
C GLY A 8 69.30 9.44 4.02
N ALA A 9 68.68 10.51 3.62
CA ALA A 9 67.46 11.02 4.21
C ALA A 9 66.26 10.12 3.83
N ARG A 10 65.65 9.47 4.81
CA ARG A 10 64.39 8.73 4.69
C ARG A 10 63.24 9.70 4.84
N THR A 11 62.57 10.01 3.73
CA THR A 11 61.33 10.77 3.69
C THR A 11 60.18 9.80 4.03
N THR A 12 59.61 9.90 5.20
CA THR A 12 58.38 9.21 5.60
C THR A 12 57.17 9.96 5.04
N ALA A 13 56.60 9.42 4.00
CA ALA A 13 55.33 9.93 3.48
C ALA A 13 54.19 9.48 4.42
N LEU A 14 53.60 10.45 5.14
CA LEU A 14 52.40 10.26 5.95
C LEU A 14 51.20 10.22 4.99
N THR A 15 50.70 9.02 4.70
CA THR A 15 49.45 8.85 3.93
C THR A 15 48.28 9.09 4.88
N ALA A 16 47.67 10.27 4.84
CA ALA A 16 46.42 10.55 5.53
C ALA A 16 45.31 9.83 4.80
N VAL A 17 44.82 8.71 5.35
CA VAL A 17 43.59 8.07 4.92
C VAL A 17 42.43 8.89 5.47
N ALA A 18 41.84 9.73 4.61
CA ALA A 18 40.58 10.38 4.92
C ALA A 18 39.49 9.31 4.90
N ALA A 19 39.05 8.87 6.08
CA ALA A 19 37.84 8.05 6.21
C ALA A 19 36.64 8.91 5.84
N LEU A 20 36.13 8.77 4.62
CA LEU A 20 34.77 9.23 4.27
C LEU A 20 33.81 8.34 5.07
N THR A 21 33.35 8.83 6.19
CA THR A 21 32.14 8.33 6.83
C THR A 21 30.97 8.69 5.91
N LEU A 22 30.56 7.74 5.08
CA LEU A 22 29.24 7.78 4.44
C LEU A 22 28.23 7.75 5.58
N ALA A 23 27.67 8.92 5.93
CA ALA A 23 26.48 8.97 6.76
C ALA A 23 25.41 8.16 6.01
N ALA A 24 25.03 7.02 6.59
CA ALA A 24 23.87 6.31 6.13
C ALA A 24 22.69 7.31 6.16
N PRO A 25 21.87 7.40 5.09
CA PRO A 25 20.70 8.23 5.15
C PRO A 25 19.88 7.80 6.36
N ALA A 26 19.55 8.76 7.23
CA ALA A 26 18.66 8.51 8.36
C ALA A 26 17.40 7.85 7.77
N ALA A 27 17.11 6.62 8.20
CA ALA A 27 15.88 5.95 7.82
C ALA A 27 14.76 6.90 8.22
N ALA A 28 14.00 7.39 7.25
CA ALA A 28 12.82 8.19 7.52
C ALA A 28 11.91 7.33 8.41
N ASP A 29 11.57 7.82 9.60
CA ASP A 29 10.76 7.05 10.55
C ASP A 29 9.42 6.70 9.89
N ALA A 30 9.09 5.40 9.88
CA ALA A 30 7.84 4.91 9.36
C ALA A 30 6.68 5.49 10.19
N THR A 31 5.75 6.17 9.54
CA THR A 31 4.61 6.81 10.20
C THR A 31 3.35 5.98 10.00
N ALA A 32 2.66 5.69 11.11
CA ALA A 32 1.39 4.99 11.09
C ALA A 32 0.21 5.96 11.03
N TYR A 33 -0.82 5.61 10.25
CA TYR A 33 -2.02 6.40 10.03
C TYR A 33 -3.26 5.54 10.23
N LEU A 34 -4.28 6.10 10.90
CA LEU A 34 -5.63 5.55 10.90
C LEU A 34 -6.40 6.15 9.72
N MET A 35 -6.87 5.29 8.82
CA MET A 35 -7.47 5.68 7.55
C MET A 35 -8.99 5.58 7.59
N TYR A 36 -9.64 6.57 7.00
CA TYR A 36 -11.09 6.66 6.89
C TYR A 36 -11.49 6.84 5.42
N LEU A 37 -12.59 6.21 5.03
CA LEU A 37 -13.15 6.41 3.70
C LEU A 37 -13.64 7.87 3.57
N LYS A 38 -13.16 8.58 2.56
CA LYS A 38 -13.54 9.98 2.31
C LYS A 38 -15.03 10.07 1.97
N GLY A 39 -15.77 10.91 2.69
CA GLY A 39 -17.22 11.09 2.52
C GLY A 39 -18.09 10.15 3.35
N SER A 40 -17.52 9.26 4.18
CA SER A 40 -18.28 8.54 5.19
C SER A 40 -18.62 9.49 6.35
N GLU A 41 -19.88 9.54 6.71
CA GLU A 41 -20.31 10.24 7.93
C GLU A 41 -20.05 9.34 9.13
N GLY A 42 -19.11 9.74 9.99
CA GLY A 42 -18.73 9.02 11.21
C GLY A 42 -17.49 8.14 11.06
N PRO A 43 -16.89 7.72 12.20
CA PRO A 43 -15.75 6.82 12.19
C PRO A 43 -16.21 5.46 11.63
N PRO A 44 -15.46 4.84 10.72
CA PRO A 44 -15.77 3.49 10.28
C PRO A 44 -15.74 2.55 11.49
N ALA A 45 -16.61 1.54 11.47
CA ALA A 45 -16.67 0.54 12.54
C ALA A 45 -15.32 -0.16 12.79
N VAL A 46 -14.46 -0.16 11.77
CA VAL A 46 -13.08 -0.68 11.85
C VAL A 46 -12.16 0.21 11.01
N PRO A 47 -11.28 1.00 11.62
CA PRO A 47 -10.30 1.78 10.89
C PRO A 47 -9.29 0.87 10.20
N MET A 48 -8.97 1.17 8.95
CA MET A 48 -7.83 0.58 8.25
C MET A 48 -6.56 1.30 8.73
N ARG A 49 -5.54 0.54 9.12
CA ARG A 49 -4.25 1.09 9.53
C ARG A 49 -3.29 1.04 8.35
N VAL A 50 -2.66 2.16 8.06
CA VAL A 50 -1.63 2.24 7.02
C VAL A 50 -0.34 2.75 7.63
N VAL A 51 0.77 2.07 7.38
CA VAL A 51 2.11 2.54 7.70
C VAL A 51 2.77 2.98 6.40
N TRP A 52 3.25 4.20 6.37
CA TRP A 52 4.02 4.77 5.28
C TRP A 52 5.48 4.93 5.70
N ASP A 53 6.37 4.32 4.92
CA ASP A 53 7.82 4.39 5.07
C ASP A 53 8.40 5.04 3.80
N ALA A 54 8.75 6.32 3.89
CA ALA A 54 9.42 7.06 2.82
C ALA A 54 10.91 6.73 2.86
N ARG A 55 11.38 5.79 2.05
CA ARG A 55 12.78 5.37 2.01
C ARG A 55 13.70 6.43 1.43
N ASP A 56 13.23 7.11 0.39
CA ASP A 56 13.90 8.23 -0.27
C ASP A 56 12.87 9.07 -1.07
N ASP A 57 13.35 10.07 -1.82
CA ASP A 57 12.49 10.95 -2.63
C ASP A 57 11.78 10.23 -3.79
N ALA A 58 12.25 9.06 -4.19
CA ALA A 58 11.73 8.29 -5.32
C ALA A 58 11.01 7.01 -4.92
N ASN A 59 11.29 6.47 -3.72
CA ASN A 59 10.82 5.17 -3.29
C ASN A 59 10.24 5.21 -1.89
N GLY A 60 9.20 4.42 -1.67
CA GLY A 60 8.60 4.20 -0.37
C GLY A 60 8.00 2.80 -0.25
N ARG A 61 7.60 2.45 0.96
CA ARG A 61 6.83 1.25 1.23
C ARG A 61 5.54 1.61 1.94
N VAL A 62 4.45 1.00 1.51
CA VAL A 62 3.16 1.09 2.18
C VAL A 62 2.79 -0.27 2.74
N THR A 63 2.45 -0.31 4.03
CA THR A 63 1.89 -1.48 4.70
C THR A 63 0.45 -1.17 5.09
N ILE A 64 -0.50 -1.99 4.63
CA ILE A 64 -1.94 -1.79 4.84
C ILE A 64 -2.45 -2.95 5.70
N ASP A 65 -2.85 -2.68 6.94
CA ASP A 65 -3.57 -3.63 7.78
C ASP A 65 -5.08 -3.40 7.62
N LEU A 66 -5.74 -4.37 7.02
CA LEU A 66 -7.18 -4.34 6.77
C LEU A 66 -8.04 -4.54 8.02
N GLY A 67 -7.40 -4.87 9.16
CA GLY A 67 -8.05 -5.09 10.44
C GLY A 67 -8.48 -6.54 10.69
N ALA A 68 -8.48 -6.92 11.97
CA ALA A 68 -8.76 -8.29 12.40
C ALA A 68 -10.16 -8.80 12.00
N ASN A 69 -11.13 -7.91 11.85
CA ASN A 69 -12.50 -8.30 11.48
C ASN A 69 -12.60 -8.89 10.07
N TYR A 70 -11.67 -8.56 9.18
CA TYR A 70 -11.64 -9.09 7.81
C TYR A 70 -10.81 -10.37 7.68
N GLU A 71 -10.00 -10.71 8.67
CA GLU A 71 -9.07 -11.83 8.63
C GLU A 71 -9.75 -13.19 8.30
N PRO A 72 -10.91 -13.56 8.87
CA PRO A 72 -11.56 -14.81 8.52
C PRO A 72 -12.02 -14.90 7.06
N ALA A 73 -12.45 -13.76 6.49
CA ALA A 73 -12.87 -13.69 5.09
C ALA A 73 -11.66 -13.74 4.15
N LEU A 74 -10.60 -13.01 4.47
CA LEU A 74 -9.36 -12.98 3.70
C LEU A 74 -8.66 -14.34 3.69
N THR A 75 -8.61 -15.02 4.85
CA THR A 75 -8.04 -16.37 4.97
C THR A 75 -8.75 -17.37 4.06
N LYS A 76 -10.08 -17.32 3.96
CA LYS A 76 -10.85 -18.17 3.03
C LYS A 76 -10.49 -17.92 1.57
N LEU A 77 -10.02 -16.71 1.24
CA LEU A 77 -9.60 -16.32 -0.11
C LEU A 77 -8.11 -16.57 -0.36
N GLY A 78 -7.37 -17.07 0.63
CA GLY A 78 -5.92 -17.21 0.56
C GLY A 78 -5.18 -15.87 0.49
N LEU A 79 -5.79 -14.81 1.05
CA LEU A 79 -5.23 -13.45 1.09
C LEU A 79 -4.73 -13.13 2.50
N PRO A 80 -3.59 -12.43 2.62
CA PRO A 80 -3.10 -11.95 3.92
C PRO A 80 -3.95 -10.76 4.40
N ARG A 81 -4.04 -10.59 5.72
CA ARG A 81 -4.65 -9.41 6.34
C ARG A 81 -3.78 -8.17 6.15
N VAL A 82 -2.48 -8.34 6.24
CA VAL A 82 -1.51 -7.27 6.06
C VAL A 82 -0.95 -7.35 4.65
N LEU A 83 -1.06 -6.25 3.91
CA LEU A 83 -0.58 -6.10 2.55
C LEU A 83 0.63 -5.17 2.57
N GLU A 84 1.72 -5.57 1.92
CA GLU A 84 2.92 -4.77 1.79
C GLU A 84 3.23 -4.54 0.33
N TYR A 85 3.43 -3.27 -0.03
CA TYR A 85 3.75 -2.89 -1.40
C TYR A 85 4.91 -1.90 -1.42
N ASP A 86 5.84 -2.08 -2.34
CA ASP A 86 6.79 -1.05 -2.70
C ASP A 86 6.12 -0.05 -3.64
N ALA A 87 6.32 1.23 -3.37
CA ALA A 87 5.77 2.33 -4.14
C ALA A 87 6.91 3.17 -4.72
N THR A 88 6.74 3.62 -5.96
CA THR A 88 7.67 4.51 -6.65
C THR A 88 7.01 5.85 -6.93
N ARG A 89 7.80 6.93 -6.89
CA ARG A 89 7.28 8.28 -7.15
C ARG A 89 6.91 8.45 -8.61
N ASP A 90 5.68 8.92 -8.82
CA ASP A 90 5.19 9.39 -10.10
C ASP A 90 4.69 10.83 -9.92
N LYS A 91 5.48 11.80 -10.40
CA LYS A 91 5.22 13.24 -10.26
C LYS A 91 5.08 13.68 -8.80
N SER A 92 3.85 14.00 -8.36
CA SER A 92 3.54 14.49 -7.01
C SER A 92 3.03 13.42 -6.04
N GLN A 93 2.96 12.18 -6.48
CA GLN A 93 2.43 11.05 -5.69
C GLN A 93 3.31 9.82 -5.84
N PHE A 94 3.12 8.84 -4.95
CA PHE A 94 3.72 7.53 -5.10
C PHE A 94 2.67 6.56 -5.65
N ALA A 95 3.13 5.61 -6.46
CA ALA A 95 2.28 4.58 -7.03
C ALA A 95 2.82 3.18 -6.73
N VAL A 96 1.94 2.28 -6.31
CA VAL A 96 2.23 0.84 -6.21
C VAL A 96 2.19 0.24 -7.61
N ARG A 97 3.07 -0.71 -7.91
CA ARG A 97 3.06 -1.43 -9.17
C ARG A 97 1.72 -2.14 -9.37
N GLU A 98 1.09 -1.89 -10.50
CA GLU A 98 -0.27 -2.40 -10.80
C GLU A 98 -0.42 -3.90 -10.61
N GLY A 99 0.59 -4.71 -10.97
CA GLY A 99 0.50 -6.17 -10.98
C GLY A 99 0.21 -6.81 -9.62
N GLU A 100 0.77 -6.29 -8.54
CA GLU A 100 0.58 -6.84 -7.18
C GLU A 100 -0.79 -6.46 -6.62
N PHE A 101 -1.16 -5.19 -6.74
CA PHE A 101 -2.45 -4.71 -6.27
C PHE A 101 -3.61 -5.25 -7.14
N ALA A 102 -3.43 -5.36 -8.46
CA ALA A 102 -4.43 -5.95 -9.36
C ALA A 102 -4.75 -7.42 -9.02
N ARG A 103 -3.75 -8.19 -8.58
CA ARG A 103 -3.97 -9.56 -8.14
C ARG A 103 -4.87 -9.64 -6.91
N PHE A 104 -4.63 -8.80 -5.91
CA PHE A 104 -5.48 -8.69 -4.72
C PHE A 104 -6.92 -8.29 -5.12
N VAL A 105 -7.06 -7.23 -5.91
CA VAL A 105 -8.36 -6.75 -6.41
C VAL A 105 -9.12 -7.84 -7.15
N LYS A 106 -8.45 -8.61 -8.02
CA LYS A 106 -9.07 -9.69 -8.79
C LYS A 106 -9.66 -10.77 -7.88
N VAL A 107 -8.93 -11.21 -6.86
CA VAL A 107 -9.39 -12.26 -5.94
C VAL A 107 -10.60 -11.79 -5.13
N VAL A 108 -10.55 -10.58 -4.59
CA VAL A 108 -11.66 -9.99 -3.82
C VAL A 108 -12.90 -9.80 -4.72
N ALA A 109 -12.71 -9.24 -5.92
CA ALA A 109 -13.80 -9.03 -6.88
C ALA A 109 -14.46 -10.35 -7.31
N ALA A 110 -13.66 -11.39 -7.58
CA ALA A 110 -14.19 -12.72 -7.93
C ALA A 110 -15.05 -13.29 -6.80
N SER A 111 -14.64 -13.12 -5.54
CA SER A 111 -15.43 -13.56 -4.38
C SER A 111 -16.77 -12.83 -4.27
N ILE A 112 -16.76 -11.51 -4.47
CA ILE A 112 -17.99 -10.69 -4.45
C ILE A 112 -18.93 -11.13 -5.55
N VAL A 113 -18.43 -11.28 -6.79
CA VAL A 113 -19.25 -11.71 -7.93
C VAL A 113 -19.76 -13.13 -7.72
N GLN A 114 -18.96 -14.05 -7.17
CA GLN A 114 -19.41 -15.41 -6.82
C GLN A 114 -20.57 -15.38 -5.83
N GLY A 115 -20.54 -14.47 -4.85
CA GLY A 115 -21.66 -14.22 -3.93
C GLY A 115 -22.92 -13.76 -4.68
N PHE A 116 -22.79 -12.86 -5.65
CA PHE A 116 -23.91 -12.41 -6.48
C PHE A 116 -24.48 -13.55 -7.33
N LEU A 117 -23.62 -14.36 -7.96
CA LEU A 117 -24.05 -15.51 -8.76
C LEU A 117 -24.79 -16.54 -7.91
N THR A 118 -24.30 -16.80 -6.68
CA THR A 118 -24.94 -17.73 -5.74
C THR A 118 -26.34 -17.26 -5.31
N ALA A 119 -26.50 -15.94 -5.14
CA ALA A 119 -27.78 -15.33 -4.77
C ALA A 119 -28.71 -15.07 -5.99
N SER A 120 -28.25 -15.35 -7.21
CA SER A 120 -28.96 -15.02 -8.44
C SER A 120 -30.20 -15.90 -8.65
N PRO A 121 -31.34 -15.32 -9.09
CA PRO A 121 -32.50 -16.09 -9.52
C PRO A 121 -32.32 -16.75 -10.92
N VAL A 122 -31.19 -16.50 -11.61
CA VAL A 122 -30.91 -17.10 -12.93
C VAL A 122 -30.57 -18.59 -12.75
N PRO A 123 -31.31 -19.53 -13.34
CA PRO A 123 -31.01 -20.94 -13.19
C PRO A 123 -29.61 -21.29 -13.64
N GLY A 124 -28.87 -22.03 -12.80
CA GLY A 124 -27.49 -22.44 -13.09
C GLY A 124 -26.41 -21.36 -12.89
N ALA A 125 -26.78 -20.11 -12.57
CA ALA A 125 -25.81 -19.04 -12.35
C ALA A 125 -24.79 -19.39 -11.26
N TRP A 126 -25.23 -20.02 -10.17
CA TRP A 126 -24.39 -20.43 -9.04
C TRP A 126 -23.38 -21.54 -9.38
N ALA A 127 -23.64 -22.31 -10.44
CA ALA A 127 -22.72 -23.37 -10.91
C ALA A 127 -21.59 -22.83 -11.80
N GLN A 128 -21.66 -21.57 -12.21
CA GLN A 128 -20.64 -20.94 -13.04
C GLN A 128 -19.60 -20.26 -12.16
N PRO A 129 -18.30 -20.41 -12.47
CA PRO A 129 -17.27 -19.66 -11.80
C PRO A 129 -17.41 -18.16 -12.08
N ALA A 130 -17.10 -17.32 -11.10
CA ALA A 130 -17.08 -15.88 -11.28
C ALA A 130 -15.97 -15.49 -12.27
N GLU A 131 -16.38 -14.91 -13.41
CA GLU A 131 -15.43 -14.41 -14.40
C GLU A 131 -15.30 -12.90 -14.27
N VAL A 132 -14.10 -12.47 -13.81
CA VAL A 132 -13.79 -11.08 -13.48
C VAL A 132 -12.58 -10.62 -14.28
N THR A 133 -12.69 -9.44 -14.89
CA THR A 133 -11.61 -8.76 -15.59
C THR A 133 -11.26 -7.47 -14.86
N VAL A 134 -9.98 -7.33 -14.48
CA VAL A 134 -9.42 -6.10 -13.92
C VAL A 134 -8.77 -5.33 -15.06
N HIS A 135 -9.37 -4.19 -15.42
CA HIS A 135 -8.83 -3.30 -16.46
C HIS A 135 -7.83 -2.29 -15.88
N THR A 136 -8.11 -1.82 -14.67
CA THR A 136 -7.25 -0.90 -13.92
C THR A 136 -7.33 -1.24 -12.43
N ALA A 137 -6.17 -1.32 -11.78
CA ALA A 137 -6.04 -1.39 -10.34
C ALA A 137 -4.73 -0.72 -9.94
N ALA A 138 -4.80 0.57 -9.62
CA ALA A 138 -3.67 1.36 -9.17
C ALA A 138 -3.89 1.84 -7.74
N LEU A 139 -2.86 1.79 -6.91
CA LEU A 139 -2.85 2.36 -5.58
C LEU A 139 -1.93 3.57 -5.59
N LEU A 140 -2.51 4.75 -5.35
CA LEU A 140 -1.83 6.04 -5.39
C LEU A 140 -1.74 6.59 -3.97
N ILE A 141 -0.57 7.08 -3.58
CA ILE A 141 -0.28 7.54 -2.23
C ILE A 141 0.20 8.99 -2.31
N THR A 142 -0.53 9.88 -1.64
CA THR A 142 -0.13 11.28 -1.47
C THR A 142 0.16 11.50 0.00
N HIS A 143 1.40 11.82 0.31
CA HIS A 143 1.87 12.06 1.66
C HIS A 143 2.12 13.54 1.88
N ALA A 144 1.59 14.07 2.99
CA ALA A 144 1.91 15.36 3.57
C ALA A 144 2.22 15.16 5.06
N PRO A 145 2.96 16.06 5.74
CA PRO A 145 3.41 15.85 7.11
C PRO A 145 2.30 15.49 8.11
N GLU A 146 1.10 16.02 7.92
CA GLU A 146 -0.04 15.82 8.85
C GLU A 146 -1.13 14.92 8.26
N ARG A 147 -0.93 14.37 7.05
CA ARG A 147 -1.99 13.65 6.35
C ARG A 147 -1.46 12.66 5.34
N LEU A 148 -2.00 11.46 5.36
CA LEU A 148 -1.85 10.49 4.30
C LEU A 148 -3.15 10.35 3.52
N GLN A 149 -3.07 10.34 2.19
CA GLN A 149 -4.18 9.98 1.32
C GLN A 149 -3.78 8.77 0.50
N VAL A 150 -4.62 7.73 0.54
CA VAL A 150 -4.47 6.53 -0.29
C VAL A 150 -5.67 6.47 -1.22
N THR A 151 -5.41 6.42 -2.52
CA THR A 151 -6.46 6.35 -3.54
C THR A 151 -6.33 5.05 -4.31
N ALA A 152 -7.34 4.19 -4.20
CA ALA A 152 -7.48 3.01 -5.04
C ALA A 152 -8.27 3.39 -6.30
N ARG A 153 -7.58 3.45 -7.45
CA ARG A 153 -8.21 3.68 -8.76
C ARG A 153 -8.53 2.34 -9.40
N LEU A 154 -9.81 2.06 -9.60
CA LEU A 154 -10.30 0.75 -10.00
C LEU A 154 -11.19 0.82 -11.23
N HIS A 155 -11.01 -0.13 -12.16
CA HIS A 155 -11.98 -0.49 -13.17
C HIS A 155 -12.02 -2.01 -13.29
N VAL A 156 -13.11 -2.61 -12.82
CA VAL A 156 -13.30 -4.05 -12.76
C VAL A 156 -14.66 -4.37 -13.35
N THR A 157 -14.69 -5.30 -14.29
CA THR A 157 -15.92 -5.81 -14.90
C THR A 157 -16.09 -7.29 -14.60
N TYR A 158 -17.31 -7.78 -14.74
CA TYR A 158 -17.65 -9.20 -14.61
C TYR A 158 -18.67 -9.63 -15.63
N LEU A 159 -18.74 -10.94 -15.89
CA LEU A 159 -19.76 -11.52 -16.73
C LEU A 159 -20.97 -11.92 -15.90
N TRP A 160 -22.14 -11.38 -16.29
CA TRP A 160 -23.41 -11.74 -15.69
C TRP A 160 -24.19 -12.67 -16.62
N PRO A 161 -24.58 -13.89 -16.15
CA PRO A 161 -25.36 -14.80 -16.95
C PRO A 161 -26.75 -14.23 -17.25
N GLN A 162 -27.24 -14.48 -18.46
CA GLN A 162 -28.58 -14.08 -18.88
C GLN A 162 -29.52 -15.30 -18.89
N LYS A 163 -30.83 -15.10 -18.70
CA LYS A 163 -31.84 -16.17 -18.87
C LYS A 163 -31.86 -16.72 -20.27
N SER A 164 -31.56 -15.88 -21.25
CA SER A 164 -31.44 -16.24 -22.66
C SER A 164 -30.39 -15.35 -23.32
N GLY A 165 -29.57 -15.95 -24.21
CA GLY A 165 -28.50 -15.23 -24.90
C GLY A 165 -27.13 -15.30 -24.19
N PRO A 166 -26.12 -14.63 -24.76
CA PRO A 166 -24.76 -14.62 -24.19
C PRO A 166 -24.68 -13.85 -22.86
N PRO A 167 -23.71 -14.16 -22.00
CA PRO A 167 -23.45 -13.38 -20.80
C PRO A 167 -23.21 -11.91 -21.13
N LYS A 168 -23.62 -11.03 -20.21
CA LYS A 168 -23.46 -9.59 -20.35
C LYS A 168 -22.34 -9.09 -19.47
N VAL A 169 -21.43 -8.28 -20.03
CA VAL A 169 -20.39 -7.58 -19.26
C VAL A 169 -21.04 -6.46 -18.44
N GLN A 170 -20.69 -6.38 -17.17
CA GLN A 170 -21.15 -5.34 -16.25
C GLN A 170 -19.97 -4.77 -15.45
N ASP A 171 -20.04 -3.50 -15.13
CA ASP A 171 -19.09 -2.89 -14.20
C ASP A 171 -19.39 -3.35 -12.76
N LEU A 172 -18.40 -3.90 -12.08
CA LEU A 172 -18.44 -4.15 -10.64
C LEU A 172 -18.07 -2.87 -9.89
N ILE A 173 -16.99 -2.22 -10.33
CA ILE A 173 -16.55 -0.93 -9.84
C ILE A 173 -15.81 -0.18 -10.95
N LYS A 174 -16.05 1.13 -11.05
CA LYS A 174 -15.36 2.04 -11.95
C LYS A 174 -15.23 3.41 -11.30
N GLY A 175 -14.01 3.72 -10.83
CA GLY A 175 -13.73 5.00 -10.18
C GLY A 175 -12.65 4.92 -9.13
N ASP A 176 -12.55 5.98 -8.34
CA ASP A 176 -11.56 6.16 -7.29
C ASP A 176 -12.21 5.97 -5.91
N ILE A 177 -11.63 5.10 -5.09
CA ILE A 177 -11.94 4.97 -3.66
C ILE A 177 -10.83 5.69 -2.90
N VAL A 178 -11.18 6.73 -2.16
CA VAL A 178 -10.22 7.61 -1.49
C VAL A 178 -10.31 7.40 0.03
N PHE A 179 -9.18 7.03 0.61
CA PHE A 179 -8.99 6.98 2.05
C PHE A 179 -8.10 8.14 2.50
N VAL A 180 -8.43 8.73 3.63
CA VAL A 180 -7.64 9.80 4.25
C VAL A 180 -7.37 9.44 5.71
N GLY A 181 -6.16 9.74 6.18
CA GLY A 181 -5.76 9.43 7.54
C GLY A 181 -4.93 10.53 8.17
N GLN A 182 -4.93 10.55 9.49
CA GLN A 182 -4.05 11.34 10.33
C GLN A 182 -3.03 10.43 11.00
N PRO A 183 -1.83 10.92 11.33
CA PRO A 183 -0.85 10.16 12.07
C PRO A 183 -1.43 9.61 13.36
N GLU A 184 -1.11 8.35 13.68
CA GLU A 184 -1.40 7.81 15.00
C GLU A 184 -0.62 8.61 16.05
N PRO A 185 -1.24 8.96 17.19
CA PRO A 185 -0.52 9.63 18.28
C PRO A 185 0.60 8.71 18.79
N THR A 186 1.84 9.18 18.72
CA THR A 186 3.05 8.48 19.18
C THR A 186 3.21 8.57 20.70
N GLY A 187 2.27 8.08 21.49
CA GLY A 187 2.42 8.10 22.95
C GLY A 187 1.50 7.12 23.67
N PRO A 188 1.93 6.45 24.74
CA PRO A 188 1.03 5.74 25.61
C PRO A 188 0.26 6.77 26.46
N GLY A 189 -1.00 7.06 26.11
CA GLY A 189 -1.95 7.64 27.03
C GLY A 189 -2.39 9.09 26.85
N GLU A 190 -2.90 9.47 25.68
CA GLU A 190 -3.94 10.49 25.63
C GLU A 190 -5.15 9.97 24.85
N VAL A 191 -5.87 9.10 25.52
CA VAL A 191 -7.28 8.90 25.19
C VAL A 191 -7.95 10.21 25.53
N GLY A 192 -8.14 11.08 24.52
CA GLY A 192 -8.83 12.35 24.67
C GLY A 192 -10.18 12.12 25.33
N GLN A 193 -10.31 12.56 26.57
CA GLN A 193 -11.61 12.71 27.22
C GLN A 193 -12.44 13.64 26.35
N PRO A 194 -13.68 13.26 25.97
CA PRO A 194 -14.58 14.19 25.31
C PRO A 194 -14.80 15.37 26.25
N SER A 195 -14.40 16.57 25.82
CA SER A 195 -14.75 17.81 26.49
C SER A 195 -16.26 17.89 26.62
N LYS A 196 -16.73 17.81 27.87
CA LYS A 196 -18.13 18.06 28.21
C LYS A 196 -18.53 19.49 27.83
N PRO A 197 -19.76 19.68 27.35
CA PRO A 197 -20.31 20.98 26.98
C PRO A 197 -20.42 21.94 28.17
#